data_388662d7d4bbf9c13ac86e57f10ac981
#
_entry.id   388662d7d4bbf9c13ac86e57f10ac981
#
_cell.length_a   1.000
_cell.length_b   1.000
_cell.length_c   1.000
_cell.angle_alpha   90.00
_cell.angle_beta   90.00
_cell.angle_gamma   90.00
#
_symmetry.space_group_name_H-M   'P 1'
#
loop_
_entity.id
_entity.type
_entity.pdbx_description
1 polymer ?
#
loop_
_entity_poly.entity_id
_entity_poly.type
_entity_poly.pdbx_seq_one_letter_code
_entity_poly.pdbx_strand_id
1 'polypeptide(L)'
;MKTVLVILGFICVLGLVISLSKGKEDDPLKNHKFTVVKTEAEWRKILTPEQYKVTRQRSTELACSGAYWKNHEKGIYKCVCCKLPLFDSKTKFESGTGWPSFYKAIHKDAILEIPDDSFGMSRTEILCSRCGAHLGHVFDDGPRPTGLRYCLNSVALDFEKDAK
;
A
#
# COMPACT_ATOMS: atom_id res chain seq x y z
N MET A 1 70.08 -45.30 2.08
CA MET A 1 68.92 -44.76 2.77
C MET A 1 68.55 -43.45 2.08
N LYS A 2 67.49 -43.42 1.25
CA LYS A 2 67.03 -42.21 0.52
C LYS A 2 65.80 -41.65 1.22
N THR A 3 65.93 -40.50 1.77
CA THR A 3 64.89 -39.79 2.46
C THR A 3 64.00 -39.06 1.43
N VAL A 4 62.72 -39.43 1.33
CA VAL A 4 61.77 -38.78 0.44
C VAL A 4 61.06 -37.68 1.24
N LEU A 5 61.24 -36.42 0.82
CA LEU A 5 60.61 -35.26 1.36
C LEU A 5 59.24 -35.04 0.67
N VAL A 6 58.15 -35.27 1.39
CA VAL A 6 56.79 -35.00 0.90
C VAL A 6 56.44 -33.56 1.21
N ILE A 7 56.33 -32.71 0.19
CA ILE A 7 55.87 -31.33 0.30
C ILE A 7 54.35 -31.36 0.14
N LEU A 8 53.61 -31.14 1.25
CA LEU A 8 52.16 -30.90 1.25
C LEU A 8 51.89 -29.45 0.82
N GLY A 9 51.42 -29.30 -0.41
CA GLY A 9 50.97 -28.03 -0.93
C GLY A 9 49.58 -27.66 -0.31
N PHE A 10 49.55 -26.61 0.47
CA PHE A 10 48.30 -25.98 0.97
C PHE A 10 47.71 -25.16 -0.17
N ILE A 11 46.61 -25.65 -0.79
CA ILE A 11 45.80 -24.86 -1.74
C ILE A 11 44.85 -24.02 -0.90
N CYS A 12 45.17 -22.71 -0.75
CA CYS A 12 44.32 -21.73 -0.14
C CYS A 12 43.23 -21.33 -1.17
N VAL A 13 42.03 -21.93 -1.07
CA VAL A 13 40.88 -21.50 -1.85
C VAL A 13 40.35 -20.21 -1.22
N LEU A 14 40.71 -19.05 -1.80
CA LEU A 14 40.05 -17.77 -1.48
C LEU A 14 38.63 -17.85 -1.99
N GLY A 15 37.67 -18.16 -1.09
CA GLY A 15 36.24 -18.00 -1.35
C GLY A 15 35.89 -16.53 -1.47
N LEU A 16 35.63 -16.07 -2.68
CA LEU A 16 35.10 -14.73 -2.94
C LEU A 16 33.66 -14.67 -2.41
N VAL A 17 33.49 -14.15 -1.20
CA VAL A 17 32.16 -13.84 -0.64
C VAL A 17 31.61 -12.59 -1.36
N ILE A 18 30.81 -12.81 -2.41
CA ILE A 18 30.05 -11.74 -3.04
C ILE A 18 28.94 -11.38 -2.05
N SER A 19 29.20 -10.38 -1.23
CA SER A 19 28.16 -9.72 -0.43
C SER A 19 27.22 -8.99 -1.39
N LEU A 20 26.10 -9.61 -1.73
CA LEU A 20 24.98 -8.92 -2.37
C LEU A 20 24.43 -7.90 -1.35
N SER A 21 24.92 -6.66 -1.45
CA SER A 21 24.26 -5.54 -0.80
C SER A 21 22.84 -5.44 -1.36
N LYS A 22 21.83 -5.84 -0.56
CA LYS A 22 20.43 -5.46 -0.83
C LYS A 22 20.44 -3.94 -0.97
N GLY A 23 20.20 -3.43 -2.19
CA GLY A 23 20.01 -2.02 -2.42
C GLY A 23 19.00 -1.52 -1.39
N LYS A 24 19.34 -0.44 -0.69
CA LYS A 24 18.39 0.28 0.15
C LYS A 24 17.23 0.66 -0.75
N GLU A 25 16.11 -0.01 -0.60
CA GLU A 25 14.85 0.38 -1.21
C GLU A 25 14.59 1.80 -0.71
N ASP A 26 14.56 2.78 -1.62
CA ASP A 26 14.34 4.17 -1.25
C ASP A 26 12.96 4.27 -0.59
N ASP A 27 12.93 4.61 0.69
CA ASP A 27 11.70 4.87 1.44
C ASP A 27 10.87 5.93 0.69
N PRO A 28 9.71 5.59 0.11
CA PRO A 28 8.90 6.51 -0.68
C PRO A 28 8.46 7.76 0.10
N LEU A 29 8.47 7.69 1.44
CA LEU A 29 8.12 8.81 2.30
C LEU A 29 9.29 9.77 2.55
N LYS A 30 10.54 9.34 2.37
CA LYS A 30 11.73 10.13 2.70
C LYS A 30 11.79 11.50 2.01
N ASN A 31 11.32 11.55 0.75
CA ASN A 31 11.31 12.77 -0.06
C ASN A 31 9.89 13.26 -0.39
N HIS A 32 8.85 12.58 0.12
CA HIS A 32 7.47 12.93 -0.16
C HIS A 32 6.98 14.02 0.80
N LYS A 33 6.41 15.09 0.24
CA LYS A 33 5.86 16.20 1.03
C LYS A 33 4.34 16.21 0.88
N PHE A 34 3.63 15.86 1.97
CA PHE A 34 2.19 16.01 2.00
C PHE A 34 1.77 17.48 1.91
N THR A 35 0.83 17.80 1.04
CA THR A 35 0.35 19.18 0.82
C THR A 35 -0.87 19.54 1.68
N VAL A 36 -1.56 18.55 2.24
CA VAL A 36 -2.64 18.74 3.21
C VAL A 36 -2.20 18.16 4.55
N VAL A 37 -1.74 19.02 5.43
CA VAL A 37 -1.24 18.68 6.77
C VAL A 37 -2.15 19.34 7.80
N LYS A 38 -2.62 18.57 8.76
CA LYS A 38 -3.44 19.00 9.91
C LYS A 38 -2.96 18.33 11.17
N THR A 39 -3.17 18.97 12.30
CA THR A 39 -2.96 18.38 13.62
C THR A 39 -3.96 17.25 13.88
N GLU A 40 -3.65 16.35 14.80
CA GLU A 40 -4.57 15.29 15.22
C GLU A 40 -5.91 15.85 15.73
N ALA A 41 -5.88 16.96 16.44
CA ALA A 41 -7.09 17.63 16.94
C ALA A 41 -7.96 18.16 15.79
N GLU A 42 -7.36 18.70 14.72
CA GLU A 42 -8.09 19.16 13.54
C GLU A 42 -8.68 17.99 12.74
N TRP A 43 -7.94 16.87 12.60
CA TRP A 43 -8.48 15.67 11.96
C TRP A 43 -9.69 15.13 12.73
N ARG A 44 -9.63 15.06 14.06
CA ARG A 44 -10.75 14.60 14.90
C ARG A 44 -12.01 15.49 14.81
N LYS A 45 -11.87 16.76 14.45
CA LYS A 45 -13.01 17.66 14.26
C LYS A 45 -13.77 17.42 12.97
N ILE A 46 -13.10 16.93 11.93
CA ILE A 46 -13.68 16.79 10.57
C ILE A 46 -13.97 15.35 10.16
N LEU A 47 -13.40 14.37 10.86
CA LEU A 47 -13.58 12.94 10.60
C LEU A 47 -14.48 12.33 11.66
N THR A 48 -15.30 11.35 11.27
CA THR A 48 -15.97 10.49 12.25
C THR A 48 -14.93 9.70 13.05
N PRO A 49 -15.27 9.18 14.25
CA PRO A 49 -14.36 8.36 15.03
C PRO A 49 -13.80 7.16 14.24
N GLU A 50 -14.63 6.52 13.42
CA GLU A 50 -14.22 5.39 12.60
C GLU A 50 -13.30 5.81 11.44
N GLN A 51 -13.64 6.89 10.72
CA GLN A 51 -12.78 7.45 9.68
C GLN A 51 -11.41 7.83 10.24
N TYR A 52 -11.38 8.49 11.42
CA TYR A 52 -10.13 8.83 12.08
C TYR A 52 -9.31 7.59 12.45
N LYS A 53 -9.95 6.57 13.04
CA LYS A 53 -9.30 5.33 13.44
C LYS A 53 -8.66 4.63 12.23
N VAL A 54 -9.37 4.53 11.12
CA VAL A 54 -8.86 3.89 9.91
C VAL A 54 -7.79 4.77 9.26
N THR A 55 -8.09 6.04 8.96
CA THR A 55 -7.20 6.86 8.11
C THR A 55 -5.99 7.43 8.82
N ARG A 56 -6.05 7.63 10.16
CA ARG A 56 -4.97 8.27 10.94
C ARG A 56 -4.28 7.31 11.92
N GLN A 57 -4.97 6.24 12.34
CA GLN A 57 -4.41 5.23 13.25
C GLN A 57 -4.17 3.87 12.55
N ARG A 58 -4.25 3.81 11.20
CA ARG A 58 -3.97 2.62 10.38
C ARG A 58 -4.77 1.38 10.78
N SER A 59 -6.00 1.57 11.24
CA SER A 59 -6.91 0.46 11.53
C SER A 59 -7.58 -0.05 10.24
N THR A 60 -8.19 -1.22 10.32
CA THR A 60 -9.00 -1.81 9.25
C THR A 60 -10.46 -1.88 9.68
N GLU A 61 -11.40 -1.50 8.81
CA GLU A 61 -12.83 -1.70 9.04
C GLU A 61 -13.19 -3.19 8.98
N LEU A 62 -14.33 -3.56 9.56
CA LEU A 62 -14.82 -4.95 9.48
C LEU A 62 -15.20 -5.29 8.02
N ALA A 63 -14.82 -6.48 7.57
CA ALA A 63 -15.18 -6.96 6.24
C ALA A 63 -16.71 -6.99 6.05
N CYS A 64 -17.20 -6.64 4.88
CA CYS A 64 -18.60 -6.58 4.50
C CYS A 64 -19.45 -5.53 5.25
N SER A 65 -18.85 -4.65 6.07
CA SER A 65 -19.56 -3.61 6.82
C SER A 65 -19.56 -2.25 6.13
N GLY A 66 -18.60 -1.97 5.28
CA GLY A 66 -18.42 -0.66 4.67
C GLY A 66 -19.44 -0.36 3.56
N ALA A 67 -19.65 0.93 3.27
CA ALA A 67 -20.66 1.36 2.30
C ALA A 67 -20.36 0.99 0.84
N TYR A 68 -19.09 0.75 0.49
CA TYR A 68 -18.69 0.70 -0.92
C TYR A 68 -18.26 -0.69 -1.42
N TRP A 69 -18.20 -1.71 -0.58
CA TRP A 69 -17.78 -3.03 -1.05
C TRP A 69 -18.74 -3.60 -2.10
N LYS A 70 -20.06 -3.36 -1.98
CA LYS A 70 -21.10 -3.71 -2.98
C LYS A 70 -21.55 -2.55 -3.87
N ASN A 71 -20.86 -1.42 -3.85
CA ASN A 71 -21.25 -0.29 -4.67
C ASN A 71 -20.86 -0.53 -6.14
N HIS A 72 -21.84 -0.47 -7.06
CA HIS A 72 -21.70 -0.64 -8.52
C HIS A 72 -22.03 0.63 -9.29
N GLU A 73 -22.29 1.74 -8.60
CA GLU A 73 -22.59 3.00 -9.26
C GLU A 73 -21.35 3.56 -9.98
N LYS A 74 -21.60 4.28 -11.09
CA LYS A 74 -20.53 4.98 -11.81
C LYS A 74 -20.15 6.26 -11.08
N GLY A 75 -18.85 6.49 -10.94
CA GLY A 75 -18.32 7.65 -10.24
C GLY A 75 -16.89 7.49 -9.79
N ILE A 76 -16.44 8.45 -9.01
CA ILE A 76 -15.06 8.58 -8.53
C ILE A 76 -15.02 8.35 -7.02
N TYR A 77 -14.12 7.49 -6.59
CA TYR A 77 -13.77 7.30 -5.17
C TYR A 77 -12.64 8.24 -4.80
N LYS A 78 -12.89 9.11 -3.83
CA LYS A 78 -11.99 10.15 -3.34
C LYS A 78 -11.49 9.84 -1.94
N CYS A 79 -10.37 10.40 -1.54
CA CYS A 79 -9.92 10.35 -0.15
C CYS A 79 -10.92 11.08 0.75
N VAL A 80 -11.41 10.42 1.79
CA VAL A 80 -12.36 11.02 2.74
C VAL A 80 -11.77 12.25 3.45
N CYS A 81 -10.45 12.23 3.70
CA CYS A 81 -9.74 13.28 4.43
C CYS A 81 -9.51 14.56 3.61
N CYS A 82 -9.14 14.45 2.33
CA CYS A 82 -8.70 15.60 1.53
C CYS A 82 -9.36 15.71 0.16
N LYS A 83 -10.30 14.80 -0.14
CA LYS A 83 -11.08 14.78 -1.39
C LYS A 83 -10.25 14.61 -2.67
N LEU A 84 -8.99 14.11 -2.56
CA LEU A 84 -8.21 13.74 -3.74
C LEU A 84 -8.90 12.58 -4.47
N PRO A 85 -9.16 12.67 -5.80
CA PRO A 85 -9.60 11.52 -6.60
C PRO A 85 -8.56 10.41 -6.55
N LEU A 86 -8.99 9.19 -6.22
CA LEU A 86 -8.11 8.04 -6.01
C LEU A 86 -8.36 6.91 -7.01
N PHE A 87 -9.64 6.53 -7.20
CA PHE A 87 -10.03 5.41 -8.04
C PHE A 87 -11.30 5.73 -8.83
N ASP A 88 -11.37 5.21 -10.06
CA ASP A 88 -12.57 5.27 -10.90
C ASP A 88 -13.37 3.96 -10.73
N SER A 89 -14.68 4.03 -10.65
CA SER A 89 -15.59 2.90 -10.58
C SER A 89 -15.38 1.89 -11.72
N LYS A 90 -14.88 2.32 -12.90
CA LYS A 90 -14.54 1.47 -14.03
C LYS A 90 -13.42 0.46 -13.72
N THR A 91 -12.60 0.74 -12.69
CA THR A 91 -11.52 -0.15 -12.26
C THR A 91 -11.89 -1.01 -11.06
N LYS A 92 -13.10 -0.80 -10.50
CA LYS A 92 -13.62 -1.60 -9.40
C LYS A 92 -14.03 -2.99 -9.86
N PHE A 93 -13.77 -4.01 -9.02
CA PHE A 93 -14.18 -5.39 -9.28
C PHE A 93 -14.56 -6.10 -7.97
N GLU A 94 -15.28 -7.21 -8.11
CA GLU A 94 -15.68 -8.06 -6.99
C GLU A 94 -14.55 -9.03 -6.64
N SER A 95 -13.85 -8.76 -5.55
CA SER A 95 -12.73 -9.60 -5.06
C SER A 95 -13.19 -10.73 -4.12
N GLY A 96 -14.41 -10.66 -3.61
CA GLY A 96 -14.90 -11.60 -2.58
C GLY A 96 -14.34 -11.36 -1.19
N THR A 97 -13.48 -10.35 -0.98
CA THR A 97 -12.81 -10.10 0.31
C THR A 97 -13.66 -9.33 1.32
N GLY A 98 -14.74 -8.68 0.87
CA GLY A 98 -15.62 -7.86 1.71
C GLY A 98 -15.19 -6.39 1.81
N TRP A 99 -14.20 -5.97 1.06
CA TRP A 99 -13.76 -4.58 0.90
C TRP A 99 -13.80 -4.13 -0.55
N PRO A 100 -14.01 -2.83 -0.84
CA PRO A 100 -13.94 -2.30 -2.20
C PRO A 100 -12.56 -2.54 -2.79
N SER A 101 -12.52 -3.18 -3.96
CA SER A 101 -11.30 -3.60 -4.63
C SER A 101 -11.20 -3.01 -6.02
N PHE A 102 -10.01 -2.52 -6.39
CA PHE A 102 -9.74 -1.89 -7.67
C PHE A 102 -8.46 -2.48 -8.27
N TYR A 103 -8.39 -2.60 -9.59
CA TYR A 103 -7.18 -3.08 -10.25
C TYR A 103 -6.22 -1.96 -10.66
N LYS A 104 -6.63 -0.69 -10.55
CA LYS A 104 -5.81 0.47 -10.96
C LYS A 104 -6.27 1.74 -10.26
N ALA A 105 -5.32 2.53 -9.75
CA ALA A 105 -5.58 3.90 -9.30
C ALA A 105 -5.85 4.84 -10.49
N ILE A 106 -6.53 5.96 -10.25
CA ILE A 106 -6.86 6.95 -11.29
C ILE A 106 -5.58 7.55 -11.91
N HIS A 107 -4.58 7.85 -11.07
CA HIS A 107 -3.23 8.24 -11.43
C HIS A 107 -2.25 7.56 -10.48
N LYS A 108 -1.04 7.21 -10.95
CA LYS A 108 -0.01 6.58 -10.11
C LYS A 108 0.42 7.46 -8.94
N ASP A 109 0.44 8.76 -9.13
CA ASP A 109 0.82 9.79 -8.15
C ASP A 109 -0.32 10.17 -7.19
N ALA A 110 -1.53 9.61 -7.35
CA ALA A 110 -2.62 9.81 -6.40
C ALA A 110 -2.43 9.02 -5.08
N ILE A 111 -1.61 7.99 -5.12
CA ILE A 111 -1.33 7.11 -3.98
C ILE A 111 0.16 6.96 -3.75
N LEU A 112 0.54 6.54 -2.53
CA LEU A 112 1.89 6.09 -2.19
C LEU A 112 1.79 4.63 -1.75
N GLU A 113 2.74 3.84 -2.20
CA GLU A 113 2.92 2.44 -1.83
C GLU A 113 4.11 2.35 -0.89
N ILE A 114 3.90 1.87 0.34
CA ILE A 114 4.96 1.75 1.34
C ILE A 114 4.98 0.34 1.94
N PRO A 115 6.17 -0.20 2.27
CA PRO A 115 6.28 -1.48 2.96
C PRO A 115 5.53 -1.45 4.31
N ASP A 116 4.81 -2.52 4.63
CA ASP A 116 4.13 -2.74 5.90
C ASP A 116 4.45 -4.13 6.43
N ASP A 117 5.39 -4.22 7.36
CA ASP A 117 5.81 -5.45 8.03
C ASP A 117 5.13 -5.63 9.40
N SER A 118 4.05 -4.90 9.67
CA SER A 118 3.31 -5.00 10.92
C SER A 118 2.59 -6.36 11.07
N PHE A 119 2.35 -6.76 12.29
CA PHE A 119 1.64 -8.01 12.66
C PHE A 119 2.26 -9.30 12.08
N GLY A 120 3.56 -9.31 11.78
CA GLY A 120 4.26 -10.47 11.21
C GLY A 120 3.88 -10.79 9.76
N MET A 121 3.23 -9.86 9.06
CA MET A 121 2.90 -9.94 7.63
C MET A 121 3.81 -9.00 6.84
N SER A 122 4.19 -9.40 5.61
CA SER A 122 4.85 -8.51 4.67
C SER A 122 3.84 -8.09 3.60
N ARG A 123 3.45 -6.82 3.59
CA ARG A 123 2.42 -6.23 2.72
C ARG A 123 2.90 -4.89 2.18
N THR A 124 2.13 -4.33 1.25
CA THR A 124 2.31 -2.96 0.77
C THR A 124 1.10 -2.13 1.17
N GLU A 125 1.31 -1.18 2.09
CA GLU A 125 0.30 -0.22 2.51
C GLU A 125 0.08 0.85 1.44
N ILE A 126 -1.17 1.27 1.26
CA ILE A 126 -1.57 2.35 0.38
C ILE A 126 -1.95 3.57 1.18
N LEU A 127 -1.27 4.69 0.91
CA LEU A 127 -1.57 5.99 1.47
C LEU A 127 -2.09 6.95 0.39
N CYS A 128 -2.92 7.90 0.80
CA CYS A 128 -3.23 9.07 -0.02
C CYS A 128 -1.99 9.95 -0.16
N SER A 129 -1.54 10.22 -1.39
CA SER A 129 -0.34 11.03 -1.64
C SER A 129 -0.45 12.48 -1.17
N ARG A 130 -1.67 13.03 -1.09
CA ARG A 130 -1.90 14.43 -0.69
C ARG A 130 -1.85 14.66 0.81
N CYS A 131 -2.36 13.72 1.64
CA CYS A 131 -2.54 13.93 3.07
C CYS A 131 -2.03 12.79 3.97
N GLY A 132 -1.48 11.72 3.39
CA GLY A 132 -0.97 10.57 4.14
C GLY A 132 -2.03 9.72 4.83
N ALA A 133 -3.31 9.83 4.43
CA ALA A 133 -4.36 8.98 4.99
C ALA A 133 -4.12 7.52 4.61
N HIS A 134 -4.17 6.61 5.59
CA HIS A 134 -4.21 5.17 5.32
C HIS A 134 -5.48 4.83 4.55
N LEU A 135 -5.34 4.10 3.43
CA LEU A 135 -6.45 3.70 2.59
C LEU A 135 -6.71 2.19 2.65
N GLY A 136 -5.67 1.39 2.73
CA GLY A 136 -5.69 -0.07 2.68
C GLY A 136 -4.35 -0.63 2.22
N HIS A 137 -4.39 -1.72 1.45
CA HIS A 137 -3.20 -2.42 0.95
C HIS A 137 -3.36 -2.82 -0.52
N VAL A 138 -2.23 -3.03 -1.20
CA VAL A 138 -2.20 -3.60 -2.54
C VAL A 138 -1.61 -5.02 -2.50
N PHE A 139 -2.15 -5.88 -3.35
CA PHE A 139 -1.78 -7.29 -3.52
C PHE A 139 -1.59 -7.59 -5.01
N ASP A 140 -0.86 -8.66 -5.32
CA ASP A 140 -0.56 -9.13 -6.68
C ASP A 140 -1.51 -10.23 -7.20
N ASP A 141 -2.67 -10.35 -6.55
CA ASP A 141 -3.72 -11.34 -6.84
C ASP A 141 -4.94 -10.75 -7.57
N GLY A 142 -4.77 -9.61 -8.21
CA GLY A 142 -5.81 -8.90 -8.94
C GLY A 142 -6.02 -9.40 -10.37
N PRO A 143 -7.05 -8.89 -11.06
CA PRO A 143 -7.36 -9.25 -12.45
C PRO A 143 -6.42 -8.55 -13.44
N ARG A 144 -6.41 -9.06 -14.70
CA ARG A 144 -5.85 -8.31 -15.82
C ARG A 144 -6.57 -6.97 -15.99
N PRO A 145 -5.90 -5.91 -16.48
CA PRO A 145 -4.58 -5.91 -17.13
C PRO A 145 -3.39 -5.76 -16.17
N THR A 146 -3.58 -5.40 -14.90
CA THR A 146 -2.48 -5.07 -13.99
C THR A 146 -2.00 -6.24 -13.15
N GLY A 147 -2.86 -7.20 -12.84
CA GLY A 147 -2.60 -8.23 -11.84
C GLY A 147 -2.67 -7.70 -10.40
N LEU A 148 -2.97 -6.42 -10.19
CA LEU A 148 -3.00 -5.79 -8.88
C LEU A 148 -4.42 -5.73 -8.31
N ARG A 149 -4.52 -5.87 -6.98
CA ARG A 149 -5.73 -5.65 -6.21
C ARG A 149 -5.47 -4.61 -5.12
N TYR A 150 -5.94 -3.39 -5.33
CA TYR A 150 -6.01 -2.36 -4.31
C TYR A 150 -7.23 -2.61 -3.45
N CYS A 151 -7.03 -3.16 -2.25
CA CYS A 151 -8.07 -3.50 -1.27
C CYS A 151 -8.17 -2.37 -0.25
N LEU A 152 -9.27 -1.63 -0.28
CA LEU A 152 -9.39 -0.36 0.43
C LEU A 152 -10.49 -0.40 1.48
N ASN A 153 -10.33 0.37 2.55
CA ASN A 153 -11.38 0.57 3.53
C ASN A 153 -12.44 1.53 2.97
N SER A 154 -13.72 1.15 2.97
CA SER A 154 -14.81 2.02 2.55
C SER A 154 -14.83 3.34 3.31
N VAL A 155 -14.59 3.30 4.63
CA VAL A 155 -14.61 4.50 5.49
C VAL A 155 -13.47 5.48 5.18
N ALA A 156 -12.41 5.03 4.50
CA ALA A 156 -11.33 5.89 4.02
C ALA A 156 -11.68 6.62 2.70
N LEU A 157 -12.81 6.26 2.09
CA LEU A 157 -13.27 6.76 0.81
C LEU A 157 -14.49 7.65 0.95
N ASP A 158 -14.67 8.51 -0.03
CA ASP A 158 -15.86 9.30 -0.31
C ASP A 158 -16.23 9.10 -1.78
N PHE A 159 -17.50 8.81 -2.07
CA PHE A 159 -17.92 8.48 -3.43
C PHE A 159 -18.69 9.63 -4.05
N GLU A 160 -18.21 10.11 -5.19
CA GLU A 160 -18.89 11.08 -6.02
C GLU A 160 -19.45 10.39 -7.26
N LYS A 161 -20.77 10.32 -7.30
CA LYS A 161 -21.50 9.72 -8.44
C LYS A 161 -21.39 10.60 -9.66
N ASP A 162 -21.23 9.98 -10.83
CA ASP A 162 -21.28 10.69 -12.12
C ASP A 162 -22.61 11.43 -12.27
N ALA A 163 -22.56 12.67 -12.76
CA ALA A 163 -23.77 13.39 -13.17
C ALA A 163 -24.49 12.61 -14.29
N LYS A 164 -25.80 12.58 -14.22
CA LYS A 164 -26.65 11.97 -15.25
C LYS A 164 -26.65 12.83 -16.52
#